data_ef023cc8573beea170ff4452d16bfcd2
#
_entry.id   ef023cc8573beea170ff4452d16bfcd2
#
_cell.length_a   1.000
_cell.length_b   1.000
_cell.length_c   1.000
_cell.angle_alpha   90.00
_cell.angle_beta   90.00
_cell.angle_gamma   90.00
#
_symmetry.space_group_name_H-M   'P 1'
#
loop_
_entity.id
_entity.type
_entity.pdbx_description
1 polymer ?
#
loop_
_entity_poly.entity_id
_entity_poly.type
_entity_poly.pdbx_seq_one_letter_code
_entity_poly.pdbx_strand_id
1 'polypeptide(L)'
;MIFEAETPPWEIERRTLVRLDAETDPSYGCDPYKRPIEKLLKACVLNIDKPRGPTSHEIAFTVRELLGAEQAGHGGTLDPAVSGVLPILVDEATKCAEAVMKGGKEYVCVMRLHGEVSNEKLEEALKLFTGEIYQVPPVRSSVSRRIRTRTIYRIELLERDGRNVLLRIACSGGTYIRKLCSDIGLYLKCGAHMQELRRTRAGPFSEETAYTLLDLSLIHISEPTRLGMISY
;
A
#
# COMPACT_ATOMS: atom_id res chain seq x y z
N MET A 1 -12.88 3.91 26.50
CA MET A 1 -11.90 4.87 25.96
C MET A 1 -12.08 4.86 24.46
N ILE A 2 -12.66 5.91 23.90
CA ILE A 2 -12.74 6.09 22.42
C ILE A 2 -11.39 6.66 22.05
N PHE A 3 -10.53 5.88 21.41
CA PHE A 3 -9.28 6.37 20.85
C PHE A 3 -9.63 7.32 19.71
N GLU A 4 -9.15 8.56 19.76
CA GLU A 4 -9.29 9.48 18.62
C GLU A 4 -8.63 8.84 17.40
N ALA A 5 -9.32 8.91 16.25
CA ALA A 5 -8.80 8.40 15.01
C ALA A 5 -7.56 9.22 14.62
N GLU A 6 -6.42 8.57 14.50
CA GLU A 6 -5.19 9.23 14.07
C GLU A 6 -5.28 9.62 12.59
N THR A 7 -4.75 10.79 12.24
CA THR A 7 -4.68 11.23 10.84
C THR A 7 -3.74 10.30 10.06
N PRO A 8 -4.13 9.83 8.86
CA PRO A 8 -3.24 9.05 8.02
C PRO A 8 -1.90 9.77 7.74
N PRO A 9 -0.76 9.09 7.76
CA PRO A 9 0.56 9.73 7.63
C PRO A 9 0.78 10.58 6.37
N TRP A 10 0.03 10.31 5.30
CA TRP A 10 0.11 11.09 4.04
C TRP A 10 -0.76 12.35 4.04
N GLU A 11 -1.63 12.53 5.03
CA GLU A 11 -2.46 13.73 5.22
C GLU A 11 -1.83 14.68 6.26
N ILE A 12 -0.75 14.27 6.92
CA ILE A 12 -0.03 15.11 7.89
C ILE A 12 0.76 16.17 7.13
N GLU A 13 0.49 17.44 7.43
CA GLU A 13 1.25 18.55 6.89
C GLU A 13 2.72 18.47 7.33
N ARG A 14 3.64 18.44 6.36
CA ARG A 14 5.07 18.36 6.61
C ARG A 14 5.69 19.74 6.54
N ARG A 15 6.44 20.11 7.57
CA ARG A 15 7.18 21.35 7.64
C ARG A 15 8.60 21.13 7.15
N THR A 16 9.01 21.86 6.12
CA THR A 16 10.42 21.88 5.70
C THR A 16 11.21 22.71 6.69
N LEU A 17 12.23 22.11 7.29
CA LEU A 17 13.16 22.78 8.18
C LEU A 17 14.46 23.05 7.42
N VAL A 18 14.77 24.33 7.23
CA VAL A 18 16.05 24.77 6.63
C VAL A 18 17.03 25.00 7.77
N ARG A 19 18.09 24.18 7.85
CA ARG A 19 19.13 24.31 8.88
C ARG A 19 20.11 25.44 8.55
N LEU A 20 20.44 25.57 7.27
CA LEU A 20 21.38 26.55 6.76
C LEU A 20 20.93 26.97 5.38
N ASP A 21 20.82 28.27 5.16
CA ASP A 21 20.58 28.83 3.84
C ASP A 21 21.94 28.96 3.12
N ALA A 22 22.24 27.94 2.33
CA ALA A 22 23.51 27.81 1.60
C ALA A 22 23.25 27.38 0.18
N GLU A 23 24.05 27.87 -0.74
CA GLU A 23 24.05 27.42 -2.12
C GLU A 23 24.59 25.98 -2.20
N THR A 24 24.00 25.16 -3.08
CA THR A 24 24.49 23.80 -3.36
C THR A 24 25.70 23.87 -4.29
N ASP A 25 26.75 23.13 -3.95
CA ASP A 25 27.93 22.97 -4.82
C ASP A 25 27.60 21.95 -5.93
N PRO A 26 27.58 22.35 -7.21
CA PRO A 26 27.24 21.45 -8.31
C PRO A 26 28.28 20.33 -8.54
N SER A 27 29.47 20.40 -7.92
CA SER A 27 30.47 19.34 -7.96
C SER A 27 30.10 18.13 -7.08
N TYR A 28 29.18 18.32 -6.12
CA TYR A 28 28.69 17.26 -5.22
C TYR A 28 27.25 16.90 -5.55
N GLY A 29 27.06 15.75 -6.21
CA GLY A 29 25.74 15.25 -6.55
C GLY A 29 25.21 15.74 -7.90
N CYS A 30 23.92 15.65 -8.07
CA CYS A 30 23.21 16.13 -9.26
C CYS A 30 21.74 16.44 -8.91
N ASP A 31 21.10 17.26 -9.72
CA ASP A 31 19.66 17.48 -9.64
C ASP A 31 18.92 16.14 -9.76
N PRO A 32 18.10 15.75 -8.80
CA PRO A 32 17.35 14.48 -8.83
C PRO A 32 16.54 14.29 -10.10
N TYR A 33 16.01 15.36 -10.67
CA TYR A 33 15.18 15.34 -11.89
C TYR A 33 15.99 15.31 -13.19
N LYS A 34 17.32 15.46 -13.12
CA LYS A 34 18.22 15.45 -14.29
C LYS A 34 19.24 14.32 -14.24
N ARG A 35 18.99 13.29 -13.44
CA ARG A 35 19.87 12.11 -13.40
C ARG A 35 19.85 11.35 -14.71
N PRO A 36 21.00 10.88 -15.20
CA PRO A 36 21.04 9.91 -16.29
C PRO A 36 20.22 8.67 -15.94
N ILE A 37 19.52 8.11 -16.95
CA ILE A 37 18.61 6.99 -16.75
C ILE A 37 19.30 5.77 -16.14
N GLU A 38 20.55 5.51 -16.53
CA GLU A 38 21.35 4.39 -16.01
C GLU A 38 21.62 4.52 -14.50
N LYS A 39 21.77 5.77 -14.01
CA LYS A 39 21.91 6.04 -12.57
C LYS A 39 20.60 5.95 -11.82
N LEU A 40 19.50 6.35 -12.46
CA LEU A 40 18.17 6.23 -11.88
C LEU A 40 17.79 4.77 -11.71
N LEU A 41 18.00 3.93 -12.73
CA LEU A 41 17.65 2.52 -12.71
C LEU A 41 18.39 1.73 -11.62
N LYS A 42 19.63 2.14 -11.24
CA LYS A 42 20.40 1.52 -10.16
C LYS A 42 19.83 1.76 -8.75
N ALA A 43 18.93 2.70 -8.58
CA ALA A 43 18.36 3.02 -7.27
C ALA A 43 16.97 3.68 -7.43
N CYS A 44 16.01 2.95 -7.95
CA CYS A 44 14.66 3.48 -8.16
C CYS A 44 13.58 2.66 -7.46
N VAL A 45 12.44 3.31 -7.21
CA VAL A 45 11.22 2.67 -6.76
C VAL A 45 10.16 2.90 -7.83
N LEU A 46 9.63 1.81 -8.37
CA LEU A 46 8.56 1.83 -9.36
C LEU A 46 7.23 1.57 -8.68
N ASN A 47 6.26 2.44 -8.92
CA ASN A 47 4.91 2.26 -8.44
C ASN A 47 4.11 1.43 -9.44
N ILE A 48 3.93 0.14 -9.16
CA ILE A 48 3.26 -0.80 -10.07
C ILE A 48 1.82 -1.05 -9.64
N ASP A 49 0.88 -0.97 -10.58
CA ASP A 49 -0.48 -1.48 -10.41
C ASP A 49 -0.46 -3.00 -10.61
N LYS A 50 -0.40 -3.74 -9.50
CA LYS A 50 -0.40 -5.19 -9.53
C LYS A 50 -1.78 -5.70 -9.97
N PRO A 51 -1.90 -6.47 -11.05
CA PRO A 51 -3.15 -7.14 -11.40
C PRO A 51 -3.48 -8.28 -10.42
N ARG A 52 -4.71 -8.77 -10.45
CA ARG A 52 -5.07 -10.04 -9.80
C ARG A 52 -4.41 -11.20 -10.53
N GLY A 53 -4.04 -12.23 -9.80
CA GLY A 53 -3.43 -13.46 -10.33
C GLY A 53 -2.00 -13.64 -9.84
N PRO A 54 -1.01 -12.89 -10.33
CA PRO A 54 0.38 -13.07 -9.94
C PRO A 54 0.64 -12.68 -8.47
N THR A 55 1.65 -13.30 -7.87
CA THR A 55 2.17 -12.93 -6.55
C THR A 55 2.99 -11.64 -6.61
N SER A 56 3.21 -11.00 -5.46
CA SER A 56 4.09 -9.82 -5.39
C SER A 56 5.53 -10.14 -5.80
N HIS A 57 5.99 -11.36 -5.55
CA HIS A 57 7.33 -11.82 -5.97
C HIS A 57 7.44 -11.99 -7.49
N GLU A 58 6.42 -12.55 -8.14
CA GLU A 58 6.39 -12.67 -9.61
C GLU A 58 6.40 -11.31 -10.28
N ILE A 59 5.66 -10.32 -9.72
CA ILE A 59 5.71 -8.93 -10.21
C ILE A 59 7.11 -8.34 -10.07
N ALA A 60 7.76 -8.50 -8.89
CA ALA A 60 9.12 -8.00 -8.67
C ALA A 60 10.12 -8.68 -9.63
N PHE A 61 9.99 -9.99 -9.83
CA PHE A 61 10.80 -10.74 -10.79
C PHE A 61 10.61 -10.21 -12.22
N THR A 62 9.35 -10.02 -12.67
CA THR A 62 9.05 -9.49 -14.01
C THR A 62 9.64 -8.10 -14.22
N VAL A 63 9.52 -7.21 -13.21
CA VAL A 63 10.12 -5.88 -13.28
C VAL A 63 11.65 -5.96 -13.37
N ARG A 64 12.28 -6.85 -12.60
CA ARG A 64 13.74 -7.07 -12.68
C ARG A 64 14.18 -7.48 -14.08
N GLU A 65 13.48 -8.44 -14.68
CA GLU A 65 13.80 -8.93 -16.04
C GLU A 65 13.59 -7.82 -17.10
N LEU A 66 12.47 -7.09 -17.00
CA LEU A 66 12.17 -6.00 -17.94
C LEU A 66 13.23 -4.88 -17.89
N LEU A 67 13.80 -4.59 -16.72
CA LEU A 67 14.79 -3.53 -16.56
C LEU A 67 16.23 -4.00 -16.72
N GLY A 68 16.48 -5.30 -16.79
CA GLY A 68 17.84 -5.88 -16.76
C GLY A 68 18.56 -5.60 -15.44
N ALA A 69 17.81 -5.48 -14.32
CA ALA A 69 18.35 -5.17 -13.01
C ALA A 69 18.94 -6.40 -12.32
N GLU A 70 19.89 -6.21 -11.41
CA GLU A 70 20.53 -7.30 -10.65
C GLU A 70 19.54 -7.89 -9.63
N GLN A 71 18.77 -7.03 -8.96
CA GLN A 71 17.78 -7.44 -7.96
C GLN A 71 16.56 -6.53 -7.95
N ALA A 72 15.42 -7.08 -7.53
CA ALA A 72 14.23 -6.31 -7.23
C ALA A 72 13.48 -6.89 -6.03
N GLY A 73 12.87 -6.03 -5.25
CA GLY A 73 12.03 -6.38 -4.11
C GLY A 73 10.75 -5.57 -4.10
N HIS A 74 9.84 -5.87 -3.18
CA HIS A 74 8.58 -5.13 -3.07
C HIS A 74 8.40 -4.47 -1.71
N GLY A 75 7.72 -3.34 -1.67
CA GLY A 75 7.43 -2.54 -0.48
C GLY A 75 6.21 -3.00 0.32
N GLY A 76 5.91 -4.30 0.30
CA GLY A 76 4.82 -4.91 1.08
C GLY A 76 3.95 -5.83 0.23
N THR A 77 3.80 -7.06 0.70
CA THR A 77 3.08 -8.13 -0.01
C THR A 77 1.61 -7.79 -0.26
N LEU A 78 1.12 -8.12 -1.44
CA LEU A 78 -0.28 -8.29 -1.78
C LEU A 78 -0.54 -9.75 -2.10
N ASP A 79 -1.65 -10.29 -1.61
CA ASP A 79 -2.10 -11.64 -1.97
C ASP A 79 -2.37 -11.73 -3.48
N PRO A 80 -2.28 -12.92 -4.11
CA PRO A 80 -2.56 -13.09 -5.54
C PRO A 80 -3.93 -12.55 -5.96
N ALA A 81 -4.96 -12.74 -5.14
CA ALA A 81 -6.32 -12.27 -5.41
C ALA A 81 -6.51 -10.75 -5.21
N VAL A 82 -5.51 -10.04 -4.70
CA VAL A 82 -5.56 -8.61 -4.40
C VAL A 82 -4.84 -7.83 -5.48
N SER A 83 -5.42 -6.70 -5.89
CA SER A 83 -4.83 -5.79 -6.89
C SER A 83 -4.38 -4.47 -6.27
N GLY A 84 -3.75 -3.62 -7.09
CA GLY A 84 -3.44 -2.23 -6.76
C GLY A 84 -1.97 -1.95 -6.47
N VAL A 85 -1.70 -0.85 -5.84
CA VAL A 85 -0.40 -0.23 -5.62
C VAL A 85 0.62 -1.18 -4.99
N LEU A 86 1.66 -1.53 -5.71
CA LEU A 86 2.79 -2.36 -5.27
C LEU A 86 4.11 -1.65 -5.61
N PRO A 87 4.72 -0.93 -4.66
CA PRO A 87 6.04 -0.36 -4.87
C PRO A 87 7.08 -1.46 -5.08
N ILE A 88 7.80 -1.42 -6.20
CA ILE A 88 8.90 -2.32 -6.53
C ILE A 88 10.20 -1.53 -6.41
N LEU A 89 11.11 -2.01 -5.58
CA LEU A 89 12.40 -1.41 -5.32
C LEU A 89 13.45 -2.15 -6.13
N VAL A 90 14.26 -1.40 -6.87
CA VAL A 90 15.24 -1.93 -7.82
C VAL A 90 16.66 -1.67 -7.30
N ASP A 91 17.51 -2.66 -7.38
CA ASP A 91 18.92 -2.67 -7.01
C ASP A 91 19.18 -2.00 -5.63
N GLU A 92 19.92 -0.91 -5.57
CA GLU A 92 20.26 -0.21 -4.32
C GLU A 92 19.04 0.25 -3.52
N ALA A 93 17.90 0.51 -4.17
CA ALA A 93 16.67 0.90 -3.49
C ALA A 93 16.07 -0.23 -2.63
N THR A 94 16.44 -1.48 -2.86
CA THR A 94 15.99 -2.63 -2.03
C THR A 94 16.33 -2.46 -0.56
N LYS A 95 17.39 -1.71 -0.23
CA LYS A 95 17.77 -1.34 1.15
C LYS A 95 16.69 -0.52 1.87
N CYS A 96 15.81 0.17 1.13
CA CYS A 96 14.71 0.97 1.68
C CYS A 96 13.41 0.17 1.86
N ALA A 97 13.38 -1.13 1.53
CA ALA A 97 12.16 -1.95 1.54
C ALA A 97 11.43 -1.93 2.89
N GLU A 98 12.17 -1.98 4.00
CA GLU A 98 11.57 -1.96 5.33
C GLU A 98 10.83 -0.65 5.63
N ALA A 99 11.37 0.49 5.21
CA ALA A 99 10.72 1.80 5.38
C ALA A 99 9.40 1.86 4.61
N VAL A 100 9.40 1.41 3.34
CA VAL A 100 8.18 1.34 2.52
C VAL A 100 7.17 0.35 3.09
N MET A 101 7.62 -0.81 3.58
CA MET A 101 6.74 -1.80 4.22
C MET A 101 6.06 -1.28 5.48
N LYS A 102 6.74 -0.50 6.31
CA LYS A 102 6.21 0.09 7.54
C LYS A 102 5.27 1.28 7.29
N GLY A 103 5.35 1.92 6.13
CA GLY A 103 4.48 3.03 5.76
C GLY A 103 2.99 2.66 5.82
N GLY A 104 2.13 3.64 6.07
CA GLY A 104 0.68 3.47 6.07
C GLY A 104 0.16 2.96 4.72
N LYS A 105 -1.02 2.37 4.73
CA LYS A 105 -1.68 1.78 3.56
C LYS A 105 -3.13 2.23 3.49
N GLU A 106 -3.64 2.38 2.27
CA GLU A 106 -5.07 2.57 2.04
C GLU A 106 -5.59 1.48 1.10
N TYR A 107 -6.81 1.05 1.38
CA TYR A 107 -7.48 -0.01 0.63
C TYR A 107 -8.93 0.36 0.33
N VAL A 108 -9.42 -0.08 -0.81
CA VAL A 108 -10.85 -0.23 -1.08
C VAL A 108 -11.19 -1.70 -0.97
N CYS A 109 -12.18 -2.03 -0.16
CA CYS A 109 -12.54 -3.39 0.24
C CYS A 109 -14.04 -3.63 0.06
N VAL A 110 -14.41 -4.71 -0.60
CA VAL A 110 -15.77 -5.25 -0.53
C VAL A 110 -15.82 -6.28 0.60
N MET A 111 -16.50 -5.94 1.68
CA MET A 111 -16.80 -6.86 2.78
C MET A 111 -18.18 -7.46 2.55
N ARG A 112 -18.28 -8.80 2.57
CA ARG A 112 -19.55 -9.53 2.47
C ARG A 112 -20.01 -9.97 3.86
N LEU A 113 -21.18 -9.48 4.28
CA LEU A 113 -21.88 -9.94 5.50
C LEU A 113 -22.58 -11.27 5.24
N HIS A 114 -22.59 -12.18 6.23
CA HIS A 114 -23.26 -13.47 6.10
C HIS A 114 -24.73 -13.42 6.53
N GLY A 115 -25.15 -12.36 7.23
CA GLY A 115 -26.52 -12.11 7.66
C GLY A 115 -26.92 -10.65 7.49
N GLU A 116 -28.20 -10.37 7.72
CA GLU A 116 -28.73 -9.01 7.69
C GLU A 116 -28.32 -8.24 8.95
N VAL A 117 -27.93 -7.00 8.77
CA VAL A 117 -27.51 -6.08 9.84
C VAL A 117 -28.07 -4.69 9.49
N SER A 118 -28.56 -3.94 10.47
CA SER A 118 -29.01 -2.56 10.22
C SER A 118 -27.83 -1.63 9.95
N ASN A 119 -28.08 -0.50 9.29
CA ASN A 119 -27.03 0.48 8.99
C ASN A 119 -26.41 1.06 10.25
N GLU A 120 -27.22 1.34 11.27
CA GLU A 120 -26.81 1.91 12.54
C GLU A 120 -25.79 0.99 13.25
N LYS A 121 -26.08 -0.32 13.31
CA LYS A 121 -25.17 -1.32 13.89
C LYS A 121 -23.89 -1.47 13.09
N LEU A 122 -23.98 -1.40 11.77
CA LEU A 122 -22.79 -1.45 10.92
C LEU A 122 -21.89 -0.23 11.18
N GLU A 123 -22.44 0.97 11.18
CA GLU A 123 -21.70 2.21 11.45
C GLU A 123 -21.07 2.22 12.86
N GLU A 124 -21.81 1.74 13.86
CA GLU A 124 -21.29 1.56 15.23
C GLU A 124 -20.06 0.62 15.22
N ALA A 125 -20.16 -0.51 14.52
CA ALA A 125 -19.05 -1.46 14.39
C ALA A 125 -17.86 -0.80 13.70
N LEU A 126 -18.05 -0.09 12.59
CA LEU A 126 -16.96 0.57 11.86
C LEU A 126 -16.26 1.62 12.74
N LYS A 127 -16.99 2.38 13.54
CA LYS A 127 -16.44 3.33 14.52
C LYS A 127 -15.63 2.61 15.61
N LEU A 128 -16.12 1.48 16.12
CA LEU A 128 -15.42 0.70 17.15
C LEU A 128 -14.09 0.13 16.66
N PHE A 129 -14.01 -0.26 15.38
CA PHE A 129 -12.79 -0.81 14.77
C PHE A 129 -11.86 0.27 14.18
N THR A 130 -12.19 1.55 14.35
CA THR A 130 -11.28 2.68 14.04
C THR A 130 -10.44 3.00 15.28
N GLY A 131 -9.15 3.27 15.10
CA GLY A 131 -8.18 3.45 16.18
C GLY A 131 -7.28 2.23 16.35
N GLU A 132 -6.81 1.99 17.58
CA GLU A 132 -5.90 0.88 17.88
C GLU A 132 -6.66 -0.45 17.96
N ILE A 133 -6.19 -1.43 17.21
CA ILE A 133 -6.72 -2.80 17.19
C ILE A 133 -5.62 -3.83 17.44
N TYR A 134 -6.02 -5.00 17.92
CA TYR A 134 -5.12 -6.14 18.14
C TYR A 134 -5.40 -7.25 17.12
N GLN A 135 -4.38 -7.64 16.36
CA GLN A 135 -4.50 -8.69 15.36
C GLN A 135 -3.47 -9.79 15.57
N VAL A 136 -3.91 -11.03 15.40
CA VAL A 136 -3.03 -12.20 15.23
C VAL A 136 -2.93 -12.47 13.73
N PRO A 137 -1.72 -12.54 13.14
CA PRO A 137 -1.52 -12.87 11.73
C PRO A 137 -2.23 -14.16 11.34
N PRO A 138 -2.82 -14.25 10.12
CA PRO A 138 -3.46 -15.46 9.63
C PRO A 138 -2.48 -16.65 9.58
N VAL A 139 -3.00 -17.88 9.64
CA VAL A 139 -2.20 -19.13 9.62
C VAL A 139 -1.29 -19.21 8.39
N ARG A 140 -1.73 -18.69 7.24
CA ARG A 140 -0.98 -18.70 5.97
C ARG A 140 -0.12 -17.44 5.77
N SER A 141 0.29 -16.75 6.85
CA SER A 141 1.22 -15.63 6.74
C SER A 141 2.65 -16.11 7.02
N SER A 142 3.65 -15.50 6.35
CA SER A 142 5.08 -15.76 6.58
C SER A 142 5.61 -15.18 7.90
N VAL A 143 4.75 -14.59 8.73
CA VAL A 143 5.12 -13.87 9.95
C VAL A 143 4.73 -14.68 11.19
N SER A 144 5.55 -14.62 12.25
CA SER A 144 5.25 -15.29 13.53
C SER A 144 3.88 -14.89 14.08
N ARG A 145 3.11 -15.86 14.57
CA ARG A 145 1.76 -15.69 15.12
C ARG A 145 1.80 -15.13 16.54
N ARG A 146 2.13 -13.85 16.65
CA ARG A 146 2.03 -13.09 17.91
C ARG A 146 0.98 -12.00 17.76
N ILE A 147 0.31 -11.66 18.86
CA ILE A 147 -0.58 -10.49 18.88
C ILE A 147 0.25 -9.27 18.51
N ARG A 148 -0.28 -8.46 17.61
CA ARG A 148 0.34 -7.21 17.16
C ARG A 148 -0.69 -6.11 17.20
N THR A 149 -0.30 -4.99 17.75
CA THR A 149 -1.07 -3.75 17.69
C THR A 149 -1.00 -3.19 16.27
N ARG A 150 -2.12 -2.72 15.76
CA ARG A 150 -2.28 -2.04 14.47
C ARG A 150 -3.21 -0.85 14.64
N THR A 151 -2.96 0.20 13.89
CA THR A 151 -3.82 1.39 13.89
C THR A 151 -4.66 1.39 12.62
N ILE A 152 -5.94 1.52 12.78
CA ILE A 152 -6.88 1.86 11.71
C ILE A 152 -7.11 3.36 11.81
N TYR A 153 -6.54 4.12 10.88
CA TYR A 153 -6.66 5.58 10.87
C TYR A 153 -8.09 6.02 10.54
N ARG A 154 -8.72 5.34 9.57
CA ARG A 154 -10.07 5.65 9.09
C ARG A 154 -10.71 4.43 8.46
N ILE A 155 -12.00 4.24 8.71
CA ILE A 155 -12.89 3.37 7.93
C ILE A 155 -14.04 4.22 7.45
N GLU A 156 -14.23 4.28 6.16
CA GLU A 156 -15.29 5.02 5.49
C GLU A 156 -16.22 4.06 4.76
N LEU A 157 -17.52 4.12 5.05
CA LEU A 157 -18.54 3.41 4.29
C LEU A 157 -18.81 4.19 3.00
N LEU A 158 -18.42 3.65 1.86
CA LEU A 158 -18.62 4.28 0.56
C LEU A 158 -19.97 3.93 -0.03
N GLU A 159 -20.33 2.64 0.04
CA GLU A 159 -21.57 2.14 -0.55
C GLU A 159 -22.00 0.86 0.17
N ARG A 160 -23.30 0.59 0.18
CA ARG A 160 -23.86 -0.66 0.64
C ARG A 160 -24.92 -1.17 -0.34
N ASP A 161 -24.74 -2.40 -0.82
CA ASP A 161 -25.72 -3.14 -1.60
C ASP A 161 -26.06 -4.46 -0.89
N GLY A 162 -27.20 -4.46 -0.19
CA GLY A 162 -27.63 -5.58 0.62
C GLY A 162 -26.57 -6.00 1.66
N ARG A 163 -25.97 -7.16 1.43
CA ARG A 163 -24.89 -7.72 2.30
C ARG A 163 -23.49 -7.33 1.84
N ASN A 164 -23.32 -6.69 0.69
CA ASN A 164 -22.05 -6.17 0.22
C ASN A 164 -21.84 -4.78 0.79
N VAL A 165 -20.71 -4.56 1.39
CA VAL A 165 -20.33 -3.30 2.03
C VAL A 165 -19.01 -2.84 1.42
N LEU A 166 -19.02 -1.73 0.71
CA LEU A 166 -17.82 -1.12 0.12
C LEU A 166 -17.21 -0.15 1.13
N LEU A 167 -15.98 -0.42 1.51
CA LEU A 167 -15.25 0.34 2.52
C LEU A 167 -13.95 0.90 1.94
N ARG A 168 -13.62 2.14 2.32
CA ARG A 168 -12.27 2.68 2.22
C ARG A 168 -11.62 2.61 3.59
N ILE A 169 -10.42 2.02 3.66
CA ILE A 169 -9.74 1.71 4.93
C ILE A 169 -8.32 2.24 4.87
N ALA A 170 -8.00 3.24 5.70
CA ALA A 170 -6.64 3.72 5.93
C ALA A 170 -6.08 3.10 7.21
N CYS A 171 -4.88 2.48 7.14
CA CYS A 171 -4.32 1.74 8.27
C CYS A 171 -2.79 1.73 8.28
N SER A 172 -2.22 1.35 9.42
CA SER A 172 -0.77 1.14 9.58
C SER A 172 -0.26 -0.06 8.76
N GLY A 173 1.03 -0.04 8.42
CA GLY A 173 1.67 -1.16 7.70
C GLY A 173 1.56 -2.48 8.45
N GLY A 174 1.30 -3.56 7.70
CA GLY A 174 1.14 -4.91 8.26
C GLY A 174 -0.24 -5.21 8.86
N THR A 175 -1.23 -4.36 8.64
CA THR A 175 -2.64 -4.63 8.97
C THR A 175 -3.22 -5.65 7.99
N TYR A 176 -3.96 -6.64 8.52
CA TYR A 176 -4.65 -7.67 7.73
C TYR A 176 -6.12 -7.31 7.54
N ILE A 177 -6.48 -6.76 6.39
CA ILE A 177 -7.87 -6.35 6.08
C ILE A 177 -8.81 -7.56 6.09
N ARG A 178 -8.34 -8.73 5.64
CA ARG A 178 -9.11 -9.99 5.72
C ARG A 178 -9.52 -10.32 7.16
N LYS A 179 -8.59 -10.12 8.11
CA LYS A 179 -8.86 -10.34 9.53
C LYS A 179 -9.80 -9.28 10.08
N LEU A 180 -9.63 -8.02 9.69
CA LEU A 180 -10.51 -6.92 10.08
C LEU A 180 -11.97 -7.19 9.68
N CYS A 181 -12.21 -7.59 8.42
CA CYS A 181 -13.55 -7.96 7.96
C CYS A 181 -14.16 -9.11 8.79
N SER A 182 -13.35 -10.13 9.09
CA SER A 182 -13.81 -11.26 9.93
C SER A 182 -14.14 -10.81 11.35
N ASP A 183 -13.34 -9.93 11.95
CA ASP A 183 -13.55 -9.44 13.33
C ASP A 183 -14.79 -8.54 13.41
N ILE A 184 -15.00 -7.65 12.44
CA ILE A 184 -16.23 -6.85 12.32
C ILE A 184 -17.45 -7.79 12.22
N GLY A 185 -17.38 -8.83 11.38
CA GLY A 185 -18.46 -9.80 11.23
C GLY A 185 -18.76 -10.57 12.52
N LEU A 186 -17.75 -10.93 13.30
CA LEU A 186 -17.89 -11.55 14.62
C LEU A 186 -18.56 -10.60 15.62
N TYR A 187 -18.15 -9.35 15.67
CA TYR A 187 -18.78 -8.34 16.52
C TYR A 187 -20.26 -8.16 16.18
N LEU A 188 -20.60 -8.09 14.90
CA LEU A 188 -21.95 -7.98 14.39
C LEU A 188 -22.78 -9.27 14.58
N LYS A 189 -22.17 -10.35 15.06
CA LYS A 189 -22.79 -11.68 15.27
C LYS A 189 -23.43 -12.31 14.02
N CYS A 190 -23.12 -11.79 12.84
CA CYS A 190 -23.60 -12.34 11.57
C CYS A 190 -22.48 -13.05 10.79
N GLY A 191 -21.22 -12.82 11.13
CA GLY A 191 -20.06 -13.23 10.33
C GLY A 191 -19.87 -12.34 9.09
N ALA A 192 -18.63 -12.21 8.65
CA ALA A 192 -18.28 -11.53 7.40
C ALA A 192 -16.95 -12.02 6.85
N HIS A 193 -16.70 -11.77 5.58
CA HIS A 193 -15.42 -11.99 4.95
C HIS A 193 -15.10 -10.90 3.95
N MET A 194 -13.81 -10.73 3.67
CA MET A 194 -13.29 -9.91 2.60
C MET A 194 -13.55 -10.60 1.26
N GLN A 195 -14.41 -10.05 0.43
CA GLN A 195 -14.73 -10.58 -0.89
C GLN A 195 -13.75 -10.08 -1.94
N GLU A 196 -13.47 -8.77 -1.96
CA GLU A 196 -12.52 -8.14 -2.85
C GLU A 196 -11.68 -7.11 -2.10
N LEU A 197 -10.45 -6.93 -2.59
CA LEU A 197 -9.53 -5.93 -2.03
C LEU A 197 -8.66 -5.34 -3.14
N ARG A 198 -8.54 -4.01 -3.13
CA ARG A 198 -7.60 -3.25 -3.92
C ARG A 198 -6.82 -2.31 -3.01
N ARG A 199 -5.50 -2.30 -3.10
CA ARG A 199 -4.68 -1.32 -2.40
C ARG A 199 -4.55 -0.05 -3.24
N THR A 200 -5.09 1.06 -2.76
CA THR A 200 -5.09 2.36 -3.45
C THR A 200 -3.88 3.20 -3.08
N ARG A 201 -3.23 2.90 -1.90
CA ARG A 201 -2.04 3.62 -1.46
C ARG A 201 -1.08 2.74 -0.65
N ALA A 202 0.22 2.97 -0.83
CA ALA A 202 1.30 2.37 -0.04
C ALA A 202 2.35 3.43 0.32
N GLY A 203 2.25 4.01 1.52
CA GLY A 203 3.07 5.15 1.92
C GLY A 203 2.83 6.35 0.99
N PRO A 204 3.87 6.88 0.34
CA PRO A 204 3.75 8.02 -0.57
C PRO A 204 3.14 7.64 -1.93
N PHE A 205 3.11 6.36 -2.29
CA PHE A 205 2.66 5.88 -3.59
C PHE A 205 1.14 5.73 -3.62
N SER A 206 0.47 6.39 -4.58
CA SER A 206 -0.98 6.29 -4.83
C SER A 206 -1.27 5.59 -6.16
N GLU A 207 -2.49 5.11 -6.34
CA GLU A 207 -2.89 4.47 -7.60
C GLU A 207 -2.90 5.43 -8.80
N GLU A 208 -3.02 6.75 -8.57
CA GLU A 208 -2.96 7.77 -9.61
C GLU A 208 -1.62 7.81 -10.35
N THR A 209 -0.55 7.39 -9.67
CA THR A 209 0.82 7.38 -10.21
C THR A 209 1.32 5.96 -10.51
N ALA A 210 0.44 4.96 -10.47
CA ALA A 210 0.80 3.58 -10.70
C ALA A 210 0.83 3.25 -12.20
N TYR A 211 1.84 2.47 -12.59
CA TYR A 211 2.02 1.96 -13.95
C TYR A 211 1.69 0.46 -14.00
N THR A 212 1.11 0.02 -15.09
CA THR A 212 0.94 -1.42 -15.34
C THR A 212 2.26 -2.04 -15.83
N LEU A 213 2.37 -3.37 -15.76
CA LEU A 213 3.53 -4.07 -16.37
C LEU A 213 3.58 -3.86 -17.89
N LEU A 214 2.43 -3.64 -18.54
CA LEU A 214 2.37 -3.35 -19.95
C LEU A 214 2.97 -1.98 -20.26
N ASP A 215 2.63 -0.94 -19.50
CA ASP A 215 3.22 0.38 -19.63
C ASP A 215 4.74 0.31 -19.51
N LEU A 216 5.25 -0.45 -18.52
CA LEU A 216 6.68 -0.65 -18.33
C LEU A 216 7.33 -1.37 -19.51
N SER A 217 6.67 -2.36 -20.12
CA SER A 217 7.19 -3.08 -21.29
C SER A 217 7.23 -2.21 -22.54
N LEU A 218 6.26 -1.32 -22.73
CA LEU A 218 6.20 -0.41 -23.87
C LEU A 218 7.28 0.68 -23.83
N ILE A 219 7.77 1.06 -22.67
CA ILE A 219 8.88 2.00 -22.51
C ILE A 219 10.16 1.45 -23.15
N HIS A 220 10.39 0.15 -23.14
CA HIS A 220 11.51 -0.48 -23.85
C HIS A 220 11.42 -0.42 -25.38
N ILE A 221 10.21 -0.21 -25.93
CA ILE A 221 9.96 -0.24 -27.38
C ILE A 221 9.96 1.17 -27.98
N SER A 222 9.59 2.20 -27.21
CA SER A 222 9.23 3.52 -27.77
C SER A 222 10.04 4.72 -27.34
N GLU A 223 11.17 4.60 -26.72
CA GLU A 223 12.09 5.66 -26.23
C GLU A 223 12.26 5.72 -24.68
N PRO A 224 13.52 5.77 -24.20
CA PRO A 224 13.81 5.73 -22.75
C PRO A 224 13.54 7.03 -22.00
N THR A 225 12.81 7.99 -22.55
CA THR A 225 12.79 9.38 -22.07
C THR A 225 11.61 9.79 -21.19
N ARG A 226 10.64 8.90 -20.89
CA ARG A 226 9.45 9.27 -20.11
C ARG A 226 9.08 8.28 -19.00
N LEU A 227 10.04 7.87 -18.19
CA LEU A 227 9.70 7.29 -16.88
C LEU A 227 9.43 8.46 -15.92
N GLY A 228 8.16 8.67 -15.58
CA GLY A 228 7.79 9.50 -14.44
C GLY A 228 8.25 8.84 -13.14
N MET A 229 9.56 8.81 -12.91
CA MET A 229 10.14 8.29 -11.69
C MET A 229 10.06 9.36 -10.60
N ILE A 230 9.42 9.01 -9.50
CA ILE A 230 9.49 9.79 -8.27
C ILE A 230 10.85 9.45 -7.67
N SER A 231 11.84 10.32 -7.88
CA SER A 231 13.07 10.31 -7.10
C SER A 231 12.83 11.17 -5.85
N TYR A 232 13.01 10.59 -4.69
CA TYR A 232 13.05 11.29 -3.41
C TYR A 232 14.42 11.86 -3.15
#